data_e905b1512ab6d8c776924267c3938840
#
_entry.id   e905b1512ab6d8c776924267c3938840
#
_cell.length_a   1.000
_cell.length_b   1.000
_cell.length_c   1.000
_cell.angle_alpha   90.00
_cell.angle_beta   90.00
_cell.angle_gamma   90.00
#
_symmetry.space_group_name_H-M   'P 1'
#
loop_
_entity.id
_entity.type
_entity.pdbx_description
1 polymer ?
#
loop_
_entity_poly.entity_id
_entity_poly.type
_entity_poly.pdbx_seq_one_letter_code
_entity_poly.pdbx_strand_id
1 'polypeptide(L)'
;MKQGLLAHREGLGFDSPVGKNGYRWWYVDGFSDCGRHGVTLIFFIGTVFSPFYVAARKRGEADPREFVCVNAVFYEPRRKYWAMTERRVRDLAVSPNTLAIGPSSMSFDGRYLQVALDERSAPMRRPIRGTVRVDLQHRTEKCFGLHSEGQHRWWPIAPATKVDVTLDAPELSWSGRAYMDTNGGTVPLEQTFSDWHWSRSDLGENCRVVYEAHARDGESCLLSLFGNGEAGMASEHSAPRRDLSTGPLWRVKRPARSHQGFTVQKTLEDTPFYTRSHLHDALGNSVMHESLDLDRFASPWVQRLLPFRMRKILYGFPLPGDSRVTIPFSKGLK
;
A
#
# COMPACT_ATOMS: atom_id res chain seq x y z
N MET A 1 -21.75 -1.09 18.02
CA MET A 1 -20.67 -1.10 17.00
C MET A 1 -19.39 -0.58 17.64
N LYS A 2 -18.39 -1.44 17.81
CA LYS A 2 -17.10 -1.01 18.38
C LYS A 2 -16.34 -0.22 17.30
N GLN A 3 -16.48 1.11 17.32
CA GLN A 3 -15.63 2.03 16.59
C GLN A 3 -14.22 1.96 17.19
N GLY A 4 -13.22 1.80 16.34
CA GLY A 4 -11.87 2.14 16.71
C GLY A 4 -10.90 0.97 16.78
N LEU A 5 -10.10 0.82 15.72
CA LEU A 5 -8.81 0.14 15.77
C LEU A 5 -7.79 0.73 14.78
N LEU A 6 -8.20 1.55 13.82
CA LEU A 6 -7.28 2.15 12.84
C LEU A 6 -7.21 3.68 12.94
N ALA A 7 -8.32 4.37 13.18
CA ALA A 7 -8.32 5.83 13.29
C ALA A 7 -7.85 6.28 14.66
N HIS A 8 -6.72 6.94 14.74
CA HIS A 8 -6.21 7.61 15.92
C HIS A 8 -6.29 9.12 15.71
N ARG A 9 -6.91 9.84 16.69
CA ARG A 9 -7.04 11.30 16.61
C ARG A 9 -5.70 12.04 16.57
N GLU A 10 -4.67 11.46 17.16
CA GLU A 10 -3.37 12.12 17.36
C GLU A 10 -2.23 11.55 16.50
N GLY A 11 -2.48 10.51 15.66
CA GLY A 11 -1.40 9.88 14.90
C GLY A 11 -1.91 9.05 13.73
N LEU A 12 -1.00 8.30 13.13
CA LEU A 12 -1.28 7.39 12.03
C LEU A 12 -1.38 5.92 12.50
N GLY A 13 -1.30 5.70 13.82
CA GLY A 13 -1.41 4.38 14.43
C GLY A 13 -0.25 3.45 14.13
N PHE A 14 0.95 3.99 13.95
CA PHE A 14 2.15 3.18 13.68
C PHE A 14 2.48 2.19 14.79
N ASP A 15 2.22 2.57 16.03
CA ASP A 15 2.46 1.78 17.25
C ASP A 15 1.28 0.89 17.67
N SER A 16 0.18 0.92 16.92
CA SER A 16 -0.97 0.07 17.22
C SER A 16 -0.58 -1.41 17.10
N PRO A 17 -0.90 -2.24 18.09
CA PRO A 17 -0.51 -3.64 18.08
C PRO A 17 -1.20 -4.40 16.93
N VAL A 18 -0.43 -5.26 16.27
CA VAL A 18 -0.91 -6.21 15.28
C VAL A 18 -0.85 -7.61 15.91
N GLY A 19 -2.01 -8.25 16.05
CA GLY A 19 -2.11 -9.59 16.64
C GLY A 19 -1.46 -10.67 15.78
N LYS A 20 -1.27 -11.86 16.34
CA LYS A 20 -0.76 -13.04 15.62
C LYS A 20 -1.62 -13.33 14.38
N ASN A 21 -0.98 -13.73 13.30
CA ASN A 21 -1.57 -13.98 11.98
C ASN A 21 -2.21 -12.73 11.31
N GLY A 22 -2.27 -11.62 12.02
CA GLY A 22 -2.82 -10.37 11.54
C GLY A 22 -1.86 -9.60 10.65
N TYR A 23 -2.34 -8.46 10.20
CA TYR A 23 -1.54 -7.57 9.37
C TYR A 23 -1.96 -6.11 9.55
N ARG A 24 -1.06 -5.20 9.17
CA ARG A 24 -1.34 -3.80 8.93
C ARG A 24 -0.39 -3.26 7.88
N TRP A 25 -0.89 -2.37 7.01
CA TRP A 25 -0.04 -1.62 6.10
C TRP A 25 -0.47 -0.16 6.00
N TRP A 26 0.48 0.68 5.66
CA TRP A 26 0.27 2.07 5.28
C TRP A 26 0.64 2.20 3.81
N TYR A 27 -0.28 2.69 3.03
CA TYR A 27 -0.21 2.81 1.58
C TYR A 27 -0.20 4.27 1.18
N VAL A 28 0.68 4.64 0.27
CA VAL A 28 0.72 5.94 -0.40
C VAL A 28 0.84 5.70 -1.89
N ASP A 29 0.02 6.36 -2.68
CA ASP A 29 0.20 6.47 -4.12
C ASP A 29 0.12 7.92 -4.58
N GLY A 30 0.68 8.20 -5.77
CA GLY A 30 0.56 9.50 -6.39
C GLY A 30 1.03 9.50 -7.82
N PHE A 31 0.54 10.51 -8.55
CA PHE A 31 1.02 10.85 -9.89
C PHE A 31 1.52 12.28 -9.91
N SER A 32 2.58 12.52 -10.70
CA SER A 32 3.09 13.88 -10.94
C SER A 32 2.04 14.72 -11.66
N ASP A 33 2.09 16.04 -11.48
CA ASP A 33 1.18 16.98 -12.14
C ASP A 33 1.21 16.86 -13.67
N CYS A 34 2.32 16.44 -14.25
CA CYS A 34 2.42 16.17 -15.68
C CYS A 34 1.92 14.76 -16.08
N GLY A 35 1.46 13.93 -15.14
CA GLY A 35 0.96 12.57 -15.38
C GLY A 35 2.00 11.53 -15.83
N ARG A 36 3.28 11.92 -15.97
CA ARG A 36 4.33 11.04 -16.52
C ARG A 36 5.04 10.17 -15.48
N HIS A 37 5.03 10.59 -14.23
CA HIS A 37 5.67 9.90 -13.11
C HIS A 37 4.62 9.44 -12.12
N GLY A 38 4.93 8.38 -11.40
CA GLY A 38 4.08 7.89 -10.31
C GLY A 38 4.90 7.25 -9.21
N VAL A 39 4.30 7.14 -8.05
CA VAL A 39 4.87 6.49 -6.87
C VAL A 39 3.82 5.58 -6.23
N THR A 40 4.29 4.47 -5.67
CA THR A 40 3.53 3.67 -4.71
C THR A 40 4.48 3.19 -3.62
N LEU A 41 4.11 3.48 -2.37
CA LEU A 41 4.85 3.07 -1.19
C LEU A 41 3.92 2.29 -0.27
N ILE A 42 4.37 1.15 0.24
CA ILE A 42 3.63 0.38 1.22
C ILE A 42 4.60 -0.12 2.30
N PHE A 43 4.30 0.21 3.55
CA PHE A 43 5.01 -0.32 4.70
C PHE A 43 4.10 -1.34 5.39
N PHE A 44 4.59 -2.56 5.57
CA PHE A 44 3.83 -3.68 6.10
C PHE A 44 4.36 -4.12 7.46
N ILE A 45 3.43 -4.37 8.40
CA ILE A 45 3.62 -5.24 9.55
C ILE A 45 2.73 -6.47 9.28
N GLY A 46 3.33 -7.66 9.16
CA GLY A 46 2.63 -8.83 8.65
C GLY A 46 2.39 -8.73 7.15
N THR A 47 3.43 -8.93 6.36
CA THR A 47 3.41 -8.78 4.89
C THR A 47 2.46 -9.78 4.25
N VAL A 48 1.24 -9.35 3.93
CA VAL A 48 0.14 -10.22 3.46
C VAL A 48 0.47 -11.03 2.22
N PHE A 49 1.30 -10.49 1.32
CA PHE A 49 1.70 -11.17 0.07
C PHE A 49 3.01 -11.92 0.18
N SER A 50 3.54 -12.11 1.39
CA SER A 50 4.76 -12.88 1.62
C SER A 50 4.50 -14.38 1.63
N PRO A 51 5.12 -15.17 0.75
CA PRO A 51 5.04 -16.61 0.80
C PRO A 51 5.66 -17.16 2.10
N PHE A 52 6.60 -16.45 2.70
CA PHE A 52 7.22 -16.82 3.96
C PHE A 52 6.26 -16.64 5.14
N TYR A 53 5.46 -15.56 5.13
CA TYR A 53 4.43 -15.33 6.14
C TYR A 53 3.30 -16.34 6.00
N VAL A 54 2.84 -16.60 4.76
CA VAL A 54 1.86 -17.67 4.48
C VAL A 54 2.34 -19.02 5.01
N ALA A 55 3.60 -19.39 4.73
CA ALA A 55 4.16 -20.65 5.21
C ALA A 55 4.29 -20.69 6.75
N ALA A 56 4.60 -19.56 7.39
CA ALA A 56 4.66 -19.49 8.86
C ALA A 56 3.27 -19.69 9.48
N ARG A 57 2.24 -19.00 8.97
CA ARG A 57 0.85 -19.15 9.42
C ARG A 57 0.31 -20.57 9.26
N LYS A 58 0.70 -21.27 8.19
CA LYS A 58 0.31 -22.69 7.98
C LYS A 58 0.94 -23.64 8.99
N ARG A 59 2.04 -23.27 9.63
CA ARG A 59 2.70 -24.07 10.67
C ARG A 59 2.18 -23.78 12.09
N GLY A 60 1.38 -22.74 12.27
CA GLY A 60 0.83 -22.31 13.53
C GLY A 60 0.68 -20.78 13.60
N GLU A 61 0.61 -20.25 14.81
CA GLU A 61 0.52 -18.81 15.01
C GLU A 61 1.84 -18.10 14.67
N ALA A 62 1.80 -17.14 13.77
CA ALA A 62 2.95 -16.37 13.34
C ALA A 62 2.90 -14.93 13.88
N ASP A 63 4.02 -14.45 14.42
CA ASP A 63 4.17 -13.05 14.82
C ASP A 63 4.34 -12.19 13.55
N PRO A 64 3.43 -11.24 13.26
CA PRO A 64 3.52 -10.39 12.08
C PRO A 64 4.78 -9.52 12.03
N ARG A 65 5.39 -9.23 13.18
CA ARG A 65 6.63 -8.43 13.27
C ARG A 65 7.85 -9.15 12.72
N GLU A 66 7.82 -10.49 12.59
CA GLU A 66 8.85 -11.27 11.91
C GLU A 66 8.74 -11.21 10.38
N PHE A 67 7.71 -10.53 9.85
CA PHE A 67 7.40 -10.41 8.42
C PHE A 67 7.05 -8.96 8.07
N VAL A 68 7.98 -8.04 8.32
CA VAL A 68 7.81 -6.63 7.98
C VAL A 68 8.44 -6.32 6.63
N CYS A 69 7.86 -5.42 5.86
CA CYS A 69 8.33 -5.17 4.50
C CYS A 69 8.15 -3.72 4.07
N VAL A 70 9.10 -3.23 3.28
CA VAL A 70 8.94 -2.01 2.50
C VAL A 70 8.78 -2.39 1.03
N ASN A 71 7.66 -1.99 0.44
CA ASN A 71 7.44 -1.98 -0.99
C ASN A 71 7.52 -0.55 -1.48
N ALA A 72 8.48 -0.26 -2.35
CA ALA A 72 8.67 1.06 -2.94
C ALA A 72 8.75 0.93 -4.46
N VAL A 73 7.87 1.65 -5.15
CA VAL A 73 7.79 1.62 -6.61
C VAL A 73 7.74 3.04 -7.15
N PHE A 74 8.65 3.35 -8.07
CA PHE A 74 8.65 4.60 -8.83
C PHE A 74 8.46 4.27 -10.30
N TYR A 75 7.47 4.90 -10.88
CA TYR A 75 7.09 4.73 -12.28
C TYR A 75 7.56 5.93 -13.08
N GLU A 76 8.32 5.68 -14.13
CA GLU A 76 8.72 6.63 -15.15
C GLU A 76 8.13 6.22 -16.51
N PRO A 77 8.16 7.08 -17.53
CA PRO A 77 7.61 6.75 -18.84
C PRO A 77 8.16 5.43 -19.42
N ARG A 78 9.47 5.22 -19.29
CA ARG A 78 10.17 4.05 -19.88
C ARG A 78 10.78 3.11 -18.87
N ARG A 79 10.73 3.42 -17.56
CA ARG A 79 11.41 2.66 -16.50
C ARG A 79 10.51 2.49 -15.30
N LYS A 80 10.80 1.47 -14.53
CA LYS A 80 10.20 1.22 -13.24
C LYS A 80 11.31 0.82 -12.26
N TYR A 81 11.33 1.45 -11.10
CA TYR A 81 12.16 1.06 -9.97
C TYR A 81 11.23 0.42 -8.94
N TRP A 82 11.44 -0.84 -8.65
CA TRP A 82 10.58 -1.62 -7.79
C TRP A 82 11.41 -2.35 -6.74
N ALA A 83 11.12 -2.13 -5.48
CA ALA A 83 11.68 -2.86 -4.36
C ALA A 83 10.58 -3.45 -3.51
N MET A 84 10.78 -4.65 -3.03
CA MET A 84 9.98 -5.30 -2.00
C MET A 84 10.93 -6.12 -1.13
N THR A 85 11.29 -5.55 0.04
CA THR A 85 12.33 -6.11 0.90
C THR A 85 11.72 -6.51 2.24
N GLU A 86 11.60 -7.82 2.48
CA GLU A 86 11.11 -8.37 3.74
C GLU A 86 12.25 -8.45 4.77
N ARG A 87 11.93 -8.00 5.99
CA ARG A 87 12.81 -7.94 7.16
C ARG A 87 12.13 -8.57 8.37
N ARG A 88 12.80 -8.56 9.51
CA ARG A 88 12.32 -9.15 10.76
C ARG A 88 12.12 -8.10 11.83
N VAL A 89 11.57 -8.52 12.98
CA VAL A 89 11.28 -7.67 14.14
C VAL A 89 12.49 -6.85 14.61
N ARG A 90 13.69 -7.34 14.48
CA ARG A 90 14.92 -6.61 14.84
C ARG A 90 15.20 -5.38 13.96
N ASP A 91 14.58 -5.30 12.79
CA ASP A 91 14.68 -4.17 11.88
C ASP A 91 13.45 -3.25 11.98
N LEU A 92 12.51 -3.58 12.87
CA LEU A 92 11.29 -2.82 13.10
C LEU A 92 11.46 -1.92 14.31
N ALA A 93 11.23 -0.62 14.13
CA ALA A 93 11.05 0.31 15.23
C ALA A 93 9.76 1.10 15.01
N VAL A 94 8.92 1.17 16.03
CA VAL A 94 7.63 1.86 16.00
C VAL A 94 7.51 2.83 17.16
N SER A 95 6.88 3.96 16.92
CA SER A 95 6.42 4.93 17.93
C SER A 95 5.11 5.54 17.43
N PRO A 96 4.39 6.35 18.20
CA PRO A 96 3.18 7.01 17.73
C PRO A 96 3.35 7.75 16.41
N ASN A 97 4.54 8.34 16.18
CA ASN A 97 4.83 9.18 15.02
C ASN A 97 5.86 8.61 14.06
N THR A 98 6.37 7.41 14.28
CA THR A 98 7.42 6.82 13.42
C THR A 98 7.21 5.33 13.23
N LEU A 99 7.33 4.89 11.98
CA LEU A 99 7.44 3.49 11.59
C LEU A 99 8.73 3.33 10.79
N ALA A 100 9.73 2.66 11.34
CA ALA A 100 10.97 2.35 10.64
C ALA A 100 11.07 0.84 10.38
N ILE A 101 11.45 0.48 9.16
CA ILE A 101 11.68 -0.90 8.71
C ILE A 101 13.05 -0.96 8.02
N GLY A 102 14.06 -1.37 8.74
CA GLY A 102 15.45 -1.32 8.29
C GLY A 102 15.91 0.13 8.06
N PRO A 103 16.50 0.45 6.88
CA PRO A 103 17.00 1.79 6.61
C PRO A 103 15.92 2.77 6.09
N SER A 104 14.69 2.30 5.91
CA SER A 104 13.57 3.12 5.43
C SER A 104 12.58 3.41 6.54
N SER A 105 11.96 4.60 6.51
CA SER A 105 11.02 5.01 7.56
C SER A 105 9.91 5.91 7.05
N MET A 106 8.79 5.91 7.77
CA MET A 106 7.73 6.90 7.74
C MET A 106 7.78 7.69 9.05
N SER A 107 7.78 9.01 8.99
CA SER A 107 7.67 9.89 10.15
C SER A 107 6.59 10.94 9.93
N PHE A 108 5.77 11.19 10.96
CA PHE A 108 4.67 12.15 10.92
C PHE A 108 4.88 13.24 11.96
N ASP A 109 4.90 14.49 11.53
CA ASP A 109 5.16 15.65 12.40
C ASP A 109 3.89 16.38 12.88
N GLY A 110 2.72 15.82 12.60
CA GLY A 110 1.41 16.43 12.87
C GLY A 110 0.75 16.99 11.61
N ARG A 111 1.53 17.33 10.59
CA ARG A 111 1.05 17.80 9.29
C ARG A 111 1.60 16.99 8.12
N TYR A 112 2.90 16.76 8.08
CA TYR A 112 3.53 16.07 6.96
C TYR A 112 3.92 14.65 7.33
N LEU A 113 3.62 13.73 6.43
CA LEU A 113 4.28 12.43 6.41
C LEU A 113 5.55 12.56 5.58
N GLN A 114 6.68 12.29 6.17
CA GLN A 114 7.95 12.14 5.48
C GLN A 114 8.34 10.68 5.41
N VAL A 115 8.54 10.17 4.20
CA VAL A 115 9.04 8.82 3.96
C VAL A 115 10.49 8.93 3.51
N ALA A 116 11.40 8.41 4.31
CA ALA A 116 12.81 8.25 3.95
C ALA A 116 13.03 6.84 3.39
N LEU A 117 13.68 6.73 2.25
CA LEU A 117 13.92 5.47 1.56
C LEU A 117 15.41 5.22 1.36
N ASP A 118 15.83 4.00 1.67
CA ASP A 118 17.11 3.43 1.24
C ASP A 118 16.91 1.95 0.91
N GLU A 119 16.36 1.69 -0.26
CA GLU A 119 16.05 0.36 -0.75
C GLU A 119 16.86 0.02 -2.01
N ARG A 120 16.75 -1.23 -2.44
CA ARG A 120 17.37 -1.67 -3.68
C ARG A 120 16.35 -2.36 -4.57
N SER A 121 16.25 -1.89 -5.81
CA SER A 121 15.31 -2.43 -6.78
C SER A 121 15.64 -3.86 -7.18
N ALA A 122 14.62 -4.63 -7.51
CA ALA A 122 14.76 -5.93 -8.13
C ALA A 122 14.54 -5.82 -9.65
N PRO A 123 15.21 -6.65 -10.48
CA PRO A 123 16.27 -7.61 -10.12
C PRO A 123 17.66 -6.97 -10.05
N MET A 124 17.87 -5.78 -10.63
CA MET A 124 19.17 -5.16 -10.90
C MET A 124 19.86 -4.55 -9.67
N ARG A 125 19.19 -4.55 -8.51
CA ARG A 125 19.70 -4.01 -7.24
C ARG A 125 20.16 -2.55 -7.31
N ARG A 126 19.55 -1.76 -8.19
CA ARG A 126 19.80 -0.32 -8.27
C ARG A 126 19.29 0.36 -7.00
N PRO A 127 19.98 1.35 -6.47
CA PRO A 127 19.52 2.05 -5.28
C PRO A 127 18.21 2.79 -5.57
N ILE A 128 17.33 2.82 -4.55
CA ILE A 128 16.17 3.70 -4.45
C ILE A 128 16.36 4.45 -3.15
N ARG A 129 16.87 5.69 -3.25
CA ARG A 129 17.21 6.51 -2.09
C ARG A 129 16.67 7.91 -2.26
N GLY A 130 16.16 8.47 -1.18
CA GLY A 130 15.64 9.83 -1.12
C GLY A 130 14.43 9.94 -0.22
N THR A 131 13.60 10.94 -0.47
CA THR A 131 12.46 11.27 0.37
C THR A 131 11.18 11.43 -0.46
N VAL A 132 10.05 11.06 0.17
CA VAL A 132 8.71 11.36 -0.31
C VAL A 132 7.97 12.06 0.81
N ARG A 133 7.43 13.25 0.55
CA ARG A 133 6.70 14.05 1.51
C ARG A 133 5.25 14.16 1.09
N VAL A 134 4.32 13.85 2.00
CA VAL A 134 2.87 13.91 1.76
C VAL A 134 2.26 14.90 2.74
N ASP A 135 1.41 15.82 2.26
CA ASP A 135 0.71 16.79 3.11
C ASP A 135 -0.53 16.12 3.72
N LEU A 136 -0.53 15.91 5.02
CA LEU A 136 -1.62 15.31 5.78
C LEU A 136 -2.36 16.35 6.64
N GLN A 137 -2.36 17.61 6.24
CA GLN A 137 -3.06 18.69 6.95
C GLN A 137 -4.55 18.35 7.14
N HIS A 138 -5.18 17.80 6.11
CA HIS A 138 -6.58 17.41 6.11
C HIS A 138 -6.67 15.88 6.04
N ARG A 139 -7.06 15.27 7.14
CA ARG A 139 -7.21 13.82 7.30
C ARG A 139 -8.65 13.46 7.62
N THR A 140 -9.11 12.34 7.08
CA THR A 140 -10.41 11.79 7.48
C THR A 140 -10.31 11.14 8.85
N GLU A 141 -11.42 11.03 9.54
CA GLU A 141 -11.50 10.30 10.83
C GLU A 141 -12.22 8.94 10.69
N LYS A 142 -12.86 8.70 9.55
CA LYS A 142 -13.75 7.56 9.38
C LYS A 142 -12.99 6.32 8.89
N CYS A 143 -13.13 5.25 9.66
CA CYS A 143 -12.66 3.92 9.32
C CYS A 143 -13.84 3.04 8.88
N PHE A 144 -13.65 2.20 7.87
CA PHE A 144 -14.66 1.32 7.30
C PHE A 144 -14.31 -0.14 7.59
N GLY A 145 -15.33 -0.94 7.95
CA GLY A 145 -15.24 -2.39 7.96
C GLY A 145 -15.38 -2.94 6.54
N LEU A 146 -14.57 -3.91 6.19
CA LEU A 146 -14.62 -4.57 4.87
C LEU A 146 -15.35 -5.93 4.92
N HIS A 147 -15.76 -6.36 6.11
CA HIS A 147 -16.52 -7.58 6.36
C HIS A 147 -17.33 -7.42 7.64
N SER A 148 -18.49 -8.08 7.73
CA SER A 148 -19.42 -7.95 8.86
C SER A 148 -18.81 -8.37 10.20
N GLU A 149 -17.92 -9.34 10.23
CA GLU A 149 -17.20 -9.75 11.44
C GLU A 149 -16.21 -8.71 11.97
N GLY A 150 -15.94 -7.63 11.20
CA GLY A 150 -15.05 -6.54 11.59
C GLY A 150 -13.58 -6.92 11.67
N GLN A 151 -13.20 -8.07 11.12
CA GLN A 151 -11.83 -8.58 11.12
C GLN A 151 -10.91 -7.84 10.16
N HIS A 152 -11.46 -7.14 9.17
CA HIS A 152 -10.74 -6.34 8.19
C HIS A 152 -11.26 -4.92 8.18
N ARG A 153 -10.34 -3.95 8.22
CA ARG A 153 -10.65 -2.53 8.31
C ARG A 153 -9.79 -1.72 7.35
N TRP A 154 -10.36 -0.64 6.86
CA TRP A 154 -9.72 0.31 5.98
C TRP A 154 -10.00 1.73 6.43
N TRP A 155 -8.97 2.56 6.46
CA TRP A 155 -9.06 3.97 6.77
C TRP A 155 -8.40 4.79 5.66
N PRO A 156 -9.18 5.50 4.79
CA PRO A 156 -8.64 6.47 3.83
C PRO A 156 -8.18 7.71 4.58
N ILE A 157 -6.91 7.76 4.96
CA ILE A 157 -6.34 8.81 5.81
C ILE A 157 -6.39 10.16 5.10
N ALA A 158 -5.82 10.24 3.90
CA ALA A 158 -5.79 11.45 3.09
C ALA A 158 -6.18 11.09 1.64
N PRO A 159 -7.50 11.13 1.34
CA PRO A 159 -8.01 10.66 0.05
C PRO A 159 -7.65 11.56 -1.13
N ALA A 160 -7.46 12.86 -0.91
CA ALA A 160 -6.98 13.82 -1.90
C ALA A 160 -5.95 14.73 -1.24
N THR A 161 -4.68 14.57 -1.62
CA THR A 161 -3.57 15.30 -1.02
C THR A 161 -2.46 15.57 -2.04
N LYS A 162 -1.37 16.20 -1.59
CA LYS A 162 -0.20 16.53 -2.39
C LYS A 162 0.99 15.70 -1.96
N VAL A 163 1.87 15.44 -2.93
CA VAL A 163 3.12 14.74 -2.71
C VAL A 163 4.27 15.45 -3.39
N ASP A 164 5.40 15.51 -2.69
CA ASP A 164 6.70 15.89 -3.24
C ASP A 164 7.62 14.67 -3.19
N VAL A 165 8.20 14.32 -4.31
CA VAL A 165 9.16 13.23 -4.46
C VAL A 165 10.52 13.83 -4.78
N THR A 166 11.53 13.46 -3.98
CA THR A 166 12.93 13.85 -4.22
C THR A 166 13.80 12.64 -3.97
N LEU A 167 14.29 12.02 -5.04
CA LEU A 167 15.22 10.90 -4.96
C LEU A 167 16.61 11.33 -5.42
N ASP A 168 17.62 10.88 -4.67
CA ASP A 168 19.03 11.01 -5.04
C ASP A 168 19.45 9.88 -5.98
N ALA A 169 18.81 8.72 -5.83
CA ALA A 169 19.05 7.54 -6.65
C ALA A 169 17.77 6.72 -6.85
N PRO A 170 17.22 6.63 -8.09
CA PRO A 170 17.65 7.43 -9.25
C PRO A 170 17.42 8.91 -9.01
N GLU A 171 18.18 9.78 -9.64
CA GLU A 171 17.92 11.21 -9.59
C GLU A 171 16.56 11.51 -10.22
N LEU A 172 15.61 11.92 -9.37
CA LEU A 172 14.20 12.12 -9.74
C LEU A 172 13.55 13.11 -8.78
N SER A 173 12.99 14.19 -9.30
CA SER A 173 12.24 15.17 -8.50
C SER A 173 10.96 15.59 -9.22
N TRP A 174 9.84 15.56 -8.49
CA TRP A 174 8.54 16.02 -8.99
C TRP A 174 7.55 16.23 -7.85
N SER A 175 6.54 17.05 -8.11
CA SER A 175 5.38 17.23 -7.25
C SER A 175 4.11 16.76 -7.95
N GLY A 176 3.08 16.46 -7.18
CA GLY A 176 1.81 16.02 -7.74
C GLY A 176 0.75 15.71 -6.70
N ARG A 177 -0.28 14.98 -7.15
CA ARG A 177 -1.40 14.58 -6.32
C ARG A 177 -1.22 13.18 -5.80
N ALA A 178 -1.68 12.97 -4.57
CA ALA A 178 -1.50 11.72 -3.87
C ALA A 178 -2.74 11.29 -3.07
N TYR A 179 -2.64 10.08 -2.57
CA TYR A 179 -3.58 9.40 -1.71
C TYR A 179 -2.82 8.65 -0.63
N MET A 180 -3.39 8.57 0.56
CA MET A 180 -2.89 7.75 1.64
C MET A 180 -4.00 7.01 2.36
N ASP A 181 -3.78 5.72 2.63
CA ASP A 181 -4.64 4.92 3.50
C ASP A 181 -3.85 3.98 4.42
N THR A 182 -4.60 3.31 5.28
CA THR A 182 -4.12 2.15 6.02
C THR A 182 -5.18 1.07 6.07
N ASN A 183 -4.75 -0.18 5.88
CA ASN A 183 -5.56 -1.36 6.10
C ASN A 183 -4.98 -2.17 7.25
N GLY A 184 -5.86 -2.84 7.98
CA GLY A 184 -5.46 -3.79 9.01
C GLY A 184 -6.48 -4.91 9.16
N GLY A 185 -5.99 -6.07 9.57
CA GLY A 185 -6.83 -7.23 9.82
C GLY A 185 -6.25 -8.15 10.87
N THR A 186 -7.12 -8.91 11.51
CA THR A 186 -6.78 -9.90 12.54
C THR A 186 -6.60 -11.30 11.98
N VAL A 187 -7.00 -11.52 10.73
CA VAL A 187 -6.88 -12.77 10.00
C VAL A 187 -6.30 -12.54 8.60
N PRO A 188 -5.74 -13.57 7.94
CA PRO A 188 -5.22 -13.46 6.58
C PRO A 188 -6.29 -13.06 5.55
N LEU A 189 -5.92 -12.22 4.59
CA LEU A 189 -6.82 -11.78 3.52
C LEU A 189 -7.44 -12.94 2.74
N GLU A 190 -6.59 -13.89 2.35
CA GLU A 190 -6.97 -15.05 1.54
C GLU A 190 -7.88 -16.05 2.27
N GLN A 191 -8.06 -15.91 3.58
CA GLN A 191 -9.04 -16.71 4.34
C GLN A 191 -10.44 -16.10 4.26
N THR A 192 -10.54 -14.77 4.21
CA THR A 192 -11.82 -14.07 4.18
C THR A 192 -12.27 -13.79 2.76
N PHE A 193 -11.39 -13.29 1.89
CA PHE A 193 -11.78 -12.83 0.56
C PHE A 193 -11.30 -13.76 -0.56
N SER A 194 -12.11 -13.85 -1.63
CA SER A 194 -11.73 -14.47 -2.91
C SER A 194 -11.03 -13.49 -3.83
N ASP A 195 -11.50 -12.27 -3.85
CA ASP A 195 -10.93 -11.18 -4.65
C ASP A 195 -11.30 -9.82 -4.08
N TRP A 196 -10.57 -8.79 -4.50
CA TRP A 196 -10.97 -7.43 -4.31
C TRP A 196 -10.52 -6.52 -5.45
N HIS A 197 -11.22 -5.39 -5.60
CA HIS A 197 -10.95 -4.36 -6.59
C HIS A 197 -11.03 -3.00 -5.92
N TRP A 198 -10.03 -2.19 -6.15
CA TRP A 198 -9.95 -0.86 -5.59
C TRP A 198 -9.60 0.15 -6.68
N SER A 199 -10.19 1.32 -6.62
CA SER A 199 -9.81 2.42 -7.49
C SER A 199 -9.92 3.76 -6.79
N ARG A 200 -9.03 4.68 -7.16
CA ARG A 200 -9.03 6.06 -6.73
C ARG A 200 -8.94 6.97 -7.96
N SER A 201 -9.99 7.76 -8.18
CA SER A 201 -10.00 8.81 -9.20
C SER A 201 -9.58 10.14 -8.60
N ASP A 202 -8.60 10.80 -9.21
CA ASP A 202 -8.18 12.14 -8.86
C ASP A 202 -9.11 13.15 -9.50
N LEU A 203 -9.85 13.90 -8.68
CA LEU A 203 -10.86 14.88 -9.11
C LEU A 203 -10.51 16.28 -8.61
N GLY A 204 -9.23 16.62 -8.57
CA GLY A 204 -8.76 17.89 -8.09
C GLY A 204 -8.72 17.96 -6.56
N GLU A 205 -9.45 18.86 -5.95
CA GLU A 205 -9.51 18.96 -4.48
C GLU A 205 -10.25 17.79 -3.82
N ASN A 206 -10.91 16.95 -4.62
CA ASN A 206 -11.63 15.77 -4.16
C ASN A 206 -11.06 14.50 -4.79
N CYS A 207 -11.47 13.37 -4.27
CA CYS A 207 -11.30 12.10 -4.94
C CYS A 207 -12.56 11.24 -4.84
N ARG A 208 -12.67 10.27 -5.74
CA ARG A 208 -13.61 9.16 -5.63
C ARG A 208 -12.84 7.89 -5.37
N VAL A 209 -13.22 7.18 -4.31
CA VAL A 209 -12.66 5.88 -4.00
C VAL A 209 -13.76 4.83 -4.10
N VAL A 210 -13.49 3.78 -4.85
CA VAL A 210 -14.34 2.60 -4.90
C VAL A 210 -13.55 1.42 -4.33
N TYR A 211 -14.12 0.75 -3.34
CA TYR A 211 -13.58 -0.45 -2.73
C TYR A 211 -14.63 -1.56 -2.84
N GLU A 212 -14.33 -2.61 -3.58
CA GLU A 212 -15.20 -3.76 -3.80
C GLU A 212 -14.44 -5.03 -3.39
N ALA A 213 -15.00 -5.79 -2.45
CA ALA A 213 -14.41 -7.04 -1.97
C ALA A 213 -15.48 -8.13 -1.90
N HIS A 214 -15.13 -9.34 -2.33
CA HIS A 214 -16.01 -10.49 -2.29
C HIS A 214 -15.47 -11.51 -1.28
N ALA A 215 -16.25 -11.77 -0.25
CA ALA A 215 -15.88 -12.73 0.78
C ALA A 215 -16.26 -14.17 0.38
N ARG A 216 -15.58 -15.14 0.98
CA ARG A 216 -15.78 -16.57 0.69
C ARG A 216 -17.10 -17.13 1.22
N ASP A 217 -17.69 -16.47 2.20
CA ASP A 217 -19.01 -16.81 2.74
C ASP A 217 -20.18 -16.25 1.90
N GLY A 218 -19.87 -15.50 0.83
CA GLY A 218 -20.84 -14.89 -0.08
C GLY A 218 -21.16 -13.44 0.26
N GLU A 219 -20.62 -12.87 1.35
CA GLU A 219 -20.76 -11.45 1.64
C GLU A 219 -19.97 -10.62 0.61
N SER A 220 -20.50 -9.47 0.25
CA SER A 220 -19.82 -8.51 -0.61
C SER A 220 -19.80 -7.14 0.04
N CYS A 221 -18.61 -6.56 0.12
CA CYS A 221 -18.43 -5.19 0.53
C CYS A 221 -18.29 -4.29 -0.69
N LEU A 222 -19.13 -3.27 -0.79
CA LEU A 222 -19.03 -2.24 -1.82
C LEU A 222 -19.11 -0.87 -1.17
N LEU A 223 -18.00 -0.16 -1.19
CA LEU A 223 -17.91 1.23 -0.77
C LEU A 223 -17.65 2.10 -2.00
N SER A 224 -18.51 3.07 -2.25
CA SER A 224 -18.31 4.13 -3.23
C SER A 224 -18.34 5.45 -2.47
N LEU A 225 -17.20 6.12 -2.39
CA LEU A 225 -17.00 7.28 -1.54
C LEU A 225 -16.49 8.45 -2.37
N PHE A 226 -16.99 9.64 -2.08
CA PHE A 226 -16.55 10.90 -2.68
C PHE A 226 -16.23 11.92 -1.59
N GLY A 227 -15.17 12.70 -1.79
CA GLY A 227 -14.80 13.79 -0.89
C GLY A 227 -13.29 13.99 -0.79
N ASN A 228 -12.87 14.57 0.32
CA ASN A 228 -11.48 14.87 0.63
C ASN A 228 -11.20 14.75 2.14
N GLY A 229 -9.98 15.08 2.55
CA GLY A 229 -9.58 15.01 3.97
C GLY A 229 -10.26 16.06 4.85
N GLU A 230 -10.67 17.22 4.31
CA GLU A 230 -11.30 18.32 5.05
C GLU A 230 -12.80 18.10 5.23
N ALA A 231 -13.51 17.86 4.14
CA ALA A 231 -14.97 17.64 4.17
C ALA A 231 -15.34 16.21 4.60
N GLY A 232 -14.36 15.30 4.64
CA GLY A 232 -14.58 13.87 4.85
C GLY A 232 -15.02 13.14 3.58
N MET A 233 -15.22 11.82 3.70
CA MET A 233 -15.67 10.96 2.62
C MET A 233 -17.14 10.58 2.82
N ALA A 234 -18.00 11.03 1.91
CA ALA A 234 -19.41 10.69 1.87
C ALA A 234 -19.67 9.50 0.95
N SER A 235 -20.61 8.65 1.33
CA SER A 235 -21.08 7.58 0.46
C SER A 235 -21.84 8.16 -0.73
N GLU A 236 -21.57 7.63 -1.92
CA GLU A 236 -22.32 7.98 -3.13
C GLU A 236 -22.90 6.72 -3.79
N HIS A 237 -23.79 6.92 -4.75
CA HIS A 237 -24.33 5.81 -5.53
C HIS A 237 -23.23 5.16 -6.37
N SER A 238 -23.07 3.85 -6.26
CA SER A 238 -22.04 3.13 -6.97
C SER A 238 -22.36 3.02 -8.47
N ALA A 239 -21.37 3.33 -9.29
CA ALA A 239 -21.45 3.12 -10.73
C ALA A 239 -21.52 1.63 -11.09
N PRO A 240 -22.05 1.27 -12.29
CA PRO A 240 -22.07 -0.10 -12.77
C PRO A 240 -20.65 -0.67 -12.93
N ARG A 241 -20.52 -1.97 -12.66
CA ARG A 241 -19.28 -2.72 -12.88
C ARG A 241 -19.06 -2.92 -14.39
N ARG A 242 -17.83 -2.70 -14.82
CA ARG A 242 -17.37 -2.90 -16.19
C ARG A 242 -16.06 -3.65 -16.20
N ASP A 243 -15.90 -4.57 -17.14
CA ASP A 243 -14.64 -5.30 -17.30
C ASP A 243 -13.67 -4.47 -18.15
N LEU A 244 -12.46 -4.29 -17.65
CA LEU A 244 -11.33 -3.80 -18.41
C LEU A 244 -10.60 -4.98 -19.08
N SER A 245 -9.71 -4.68 -20.04
CA SER A 245 -8.79 -5.69 -20.56
C SER A 245 -8.01 -6.34 -19.41
N THR A 246 -7.85 -7.66 -19.43
CA THR A 246 -7.07 -8.38 -18.42
C THR A 246 -5.61 -7.92 -18.37
N GLY A 247 -4.90 -8.23 -17.28
CA GLY A 247 -3.46 -8.05 -17.21
C GLY A 247 -2.75 -8.67 -18.43
N PRO A 248 -1.81 -7.97 -19.07
CA PRO A 248 -1.24 -8.41 -20.36
C PRO A 248 -0.51 -9.74 -20.30
N LEU A 249 0.22 -10.03 -19.22
CA LEU A 249 1.01 -11.25 -19.07
C LEU A 249 0.23 -12.33 -18.29
N TRP A 250 -0.25 -11.98 -17.09
CA TRP A 250 -0.84 -12.96 -16.18
C TRP A 250 -2.35 -13.09 -16.28
N ARG A 251 -2.99 -12.27 -17.10
CA ARG A 251 -4.43 -12.35 -17.39
C ARG A 251 -5.31 -12.24 -16.15
N VAL A 252 -4.87 -11.50 -15.13
CA VAL A 252 -5.70 -11.18 -13.96
C VAL A 252 -6.84 -10.28 -14.43
N LYS A 253 -8.06 -10.60 -14.03
CA LYS A 253 -9.25 -9.79 -14.34
C LYS A 253 -9.16 -8.44 -13.63
N ARG A 254 -9.63 -7.39 -14.30
CA ARG A 254 -9.60 -6.00 -13.82
C ARG A 254 -10.98 -5.35 -13.95
N PRO A 255 -12.00 -5.81 -13.22
CA PRO A 255 -13.26 -5.08 -13.21
C PRO A 255 -13.11 -3.75 -12.48
N ALA A 256 -13.81 -2.74 -12.96
CA ALA A 256 -13.84 -1.43 -12.33
C ALA A 256 -15.25 -0.84 -12.43
N ARG A 257 -15.58 0.09 -11.53
CA ARG A 257 -16.90 0.73 -11.53
C ARG A 257 -16.84 2.11 -12.13
N SER A 258 -17.60 2.32 -13.21
CA SER A 258 -17.67 3.59 -13.92
C SER A 258 -18.96 3.70 -14.73
N HIS A 259 -19.58 4.88 -14.78
CA HIS A 259 -20.72 5.15 -15.63
C HIS A 259 -20.33 5.19 -17.11
N GLN A 260 -19.19 5.80 -17.42
CA GLN A 260 -18.74 6.04 -18.80
C GLN A 260 -17.58 5.13 -19.25
N GLY A 261 -17.06 4.28 -18.33
CA GLY A 261 -15.90 3.43 -18.57
C GLY A 261 -14.59 4.12 -18.21
N PHE A 262 -13.50 3.33 -18.32
CA PHE A 262 -12.13 3.80 -18.15
C PHE A 262 -11.29 3.38 -19.34
N THR A 263 -10.29 4.19 -19.67
CA THR A 263 -9.24 3.84 -20.65
C THR A 263 -7.97 3.44 -19.90
N VAL A 264 -7.43 2.26 -20.20
CA VAL A 264 -6.17 1.80 -19.63
C VAL A 264 -5.02 2.56 -20.30
N GLN A 265 -4.38 3.47 -19.55
CA GLN A 265 -3.22 4.22 -20.03
C GLN A 265 -1.94 3.38 -19.89
N LYS A 266 -1.78 2.72 -18.76
CA LYS A 266 -0.60 1.90 -18.47
C LYS A 266 -0.92 0.82 -17.45
N THR A 267 -0.47 -0.41 -17.71
CA THR A 267 -0.39 -1.44 -16.68
C THR A 267 0.91 -1.22 -15.91
N LEU A 268 0.78 -0.81 -14.66
CA LEU A 268 1.89 -0.48 -13.77
C LEU A 268 2.50 -1.73 -13.12
N GLU A 269 1.64 -2.64 -12.67
CA GLU A 269 2.00 -3.95 -12.14
C GLU A 269 1.15 -5.03 -12.83
N ASP A 270 1.80 -6.15 -13.16
CA ASP A 270 1.16 -7.36 -13.67
C ASP A 270 1.86 -8.57 -13.04
N THR A 271 1.19 -9.21 -12.11
CA THR A 271 1.71 -10.35 -11.35
C THR A 271 0.72 -11.52 -11.48
N PRO A 272 1.08 -12.73 -11.05
CA PRO A 272 0.18 -13.88 -11.17
C PRO A 272 -1.19 -13.73 -10.53
N PHE A 273 -1.33 -12.83 -9.54
CA PHE A 273 -2.54 -12.67 -8.72
C PHE A 273 -2.97 -11.22 -8.52
N TYR A 274 -2.18 -10.26 -8.99
CA TYR A 274 -2.41 -8.84 -8.73
C TYR A 274 -2.05 -7.99 -9.93
N THR A 275 -2.88 -6.97 -10.19
CA THR A 275 -2.60 -5.92 -11.18
C THR A 275 -2.78 -4.55 -10.58
N ARG A 276 -1.93 -3.61 -10.99
CA ARG A 276 -2.10 -2.17 -10.79
C ARG A 276 -2.09 -1.47 -12.13
N SER A 277 -3.01 -0.54 -12.32
CA SER A 277 -3.19 0.15 -13.59
C SER A 277 -3.34 1.64 -13.38
N HIS A 278 -2.73 2.43 -14.25
CA HIS A 278 -3.08 3.83 -14.45
C HIS A 278 -4.16 3.89 -15.54
N LEU A 279 -5.31 4.41 -15.17
CA LEU A 279 -6.45 4.58 -16.04
C LEU A 279 -6.76 6.07 -16.21
N HIS A 280 -7.50 6.41 -17.25
CA HIS A 280 -8.22 7.68 -17.36
C HIS A 280 -9.73 7.43 -17.39
N ASP A 281 -10.47 8.28 -16.71
CA ASP A 281 -11.93 8.36 -16.88
C ASP A 281 -12.28 9.11 -18.17
N ALA A 282 -13.56 9.23 -18.48
CA ALA A 282 -14.04 9.91 -19.69
C ALA A 282 -13.73 11.42 -19.77
N LEU A 283 -13.41 12.03 -18.62
CA LEU A 283 -13.01 13.44 -18.52
C LEU A 283 -11.48 13.62 -18.54
N GLY A 284 -10.72 12.51 -18.64
CA GLY A 284 -9.27 12.52 -18.63
C GLY A 284 -8.63 12.55 -17.24
N ASN A 285 -9.42 12.42 -16.16
CA ASN A 285 -8.86 12.37 -14.82
C ASN A 285 -8.06 11.08 -14.61
N SER A 286 -6.94 11.19 -13.89
CA SER A 286 -6.09 10.06 -13.54
C SER A 286 -6.77 9.16 -12.51
N VAL A 287 -6.70 7.85 -12.74
CA VAL A 287 -7.25 6.84 -11.84
C VAL A 287 -6.19 5.79 -11.53
N MET A 288 -5.90 5.57 -10.25
CA MET A 288 -5.19 4.39 -9.79
C MET A 288 -6.19 3.26 -9.61
N HIS A 289 -5.91 2.09 -10.17
CA HIS A 289 -6.79 0.92 -10.06
C HIS A 289 -5.98 -0.32 -9.72
N GLU A 290 -6.51 -1.10 -8.79
CA GLU A 290 -5.90 -2.36 -8.32
C GLU A 290 -6.93 -3.49 -8.36
N SER A 291 -6.49 -4.66 -8.78
CA SER A 291 -7.27 -5.90 -8.70
C SER A 291 -6.43 -7.03 -8.13
N LEU A 292 -7.03 -7.77 -7.22
CA LEU A 292 -6.42 -8.84 -6.47
C LEU A 292 -7.25 -10.10 -6.62
N ASP A 293 -6.62 -11.21 -7.04
CA ASP A 293 -7.21 -12.55 -7.10
C ASP A 293 -6.56 -13.40 -6.01
N LEU A 294 -7.26 -13.54 -4.88
CA LEU A 294 -6.75 -14.23 -3.70
C LEU A 294 -6.82 -15.76 -3.82
N ASP A 295 -7.62 -16.30 -4.74
CA ASP A 295 -7.60 -17.72 -5.08
C ASP A 295 -6.30 -18.07 -5.81
N ARG A 296 -5.91 -17.23 -6.79
CA ARG A 296 -4.59 -17.39 -7.42
C ARG A 296 -3.46 -17.19 -6.43
N PHE A 297 -3.55 -16.17 -5.56
CA PHE A 297 -2.53 -15.96 -4.52
C PHE A 297 -2.36 -17.19 -3.65
N ALA A 298 -3.45 -17.81 -3.18
CA ALA A 298 -3.41 -19.00 -2.32
C ALA A 298 -2.93 -20.26 -3.05
N SER A 299 -2.90 -20.27 -4.38
CA SER A 299 -2.53 -21.44 -5.17
C SER A 299 -1.04 -21.82 -5.01
N PRO A 300 -0.71 -23.13 -4.95
CA PRO A 300 0.66 -23.59 -4.70
C PRO A 300 1.68 -23.10 -5.74
N TRP A 301 1.28 -22.98 -7.00
CA TRP A 301 2.19 -22.52 -8.06
C TRP A 301 2.57 -21.05 -7.91
N VAL A 302 1.63 -20.19 -7.54
CA VAL A 302 1.91 -18.77 -7.27
C VAL A 302 2.82 -18.64 -6.06
N GLN A 303 2.51 -19.35 -4.95
CA GLN A 303 3.33 -19.32 -3.74
C GLN A 303 4.79 -19.75 -4.01
N ARG A 304 5.04 -20.65 -4.98
CA ARG A 304 6.39 -21.03 -5.38
C ARG A 304 7.12 -19.97 -6.23
N LEU A 305 6.39 -19.13 -6.95
CA LEU A 305 6.98 -18.05 -7.76
C LEU A 305 7.33 -16.79 -6.95
N LEU A 306 6.60 -16.50 -5.88
CA LEU A 306 6.75 -15.26 -5.13
C LEU A 306 8.15 -15.04 -4.52
N PRO A 307 8.88 -16.06 -4.01
CA PRO A 307 10.23 -15.88 -3.46
C PRO A 307 11.23 -15.29 -4.46
N PHE A 308 11.03 -15.48 -5.77
CA PHE A 308 11.90 -14.91 -6.81
C PHE A 308 11.75 -13.39 -6.95
N ARG A 309 10.63 -12.84 -6.52
CA ARG A 309 10.38 -11.40 -6.55
C ARG A 309 10.62 -10.73 -5.20
N MET A 310 10.32 -11.39 -4.09
CA MET A 310 10.51 -10.84 -2.75
C MET A 310 11.94 -11.09 -2.27
N ARG A 311 12.64 -10.01 -1.97
CA ARG A 311 13.93 -10.13 -1.31
C ARG A 311 13.71 -10.33 0.18
N LYS A 312 14.17 -11.47 0.70
CA LYS A 312 14.29 -11.71 2.14
C LYS A 312 15.72 -11.44 2.57
N ILE A 313 15.94 -10.60 3.57
CA ILE A 313 17.26 -10.45 4.17
C ILE A 313 17.51 -11.67 5.05
N LEU A 314 18.37 -12.56 4.56
CA LEU A 314 18.86 -13.71 5.32
C LEU A 314 20.02 -13.22 6.19
N TYR A 315 19.82 -13.24 7.49
CA TYR A 315 20.84 -12.89 8.45
C TYR A 315 21.76 -14.09 8.71
N GLY A 316 22.99 -13.97 8.37
CA GLY A 316 24.02 -15.02 8.53
C GLY A 316 25.34 -14.67 7.84
N PHE A 317 25.28 -13.79 6.84
CA PHE A 317 26.48 -13.25 6.19
C PHE A 317 26.34 -11.75 6.00
N PRO A 318 27.22 -10.92 6.61
CA PRO A 318 27.28 -9.51 6.29
C PRO A 318 27.65 -9.36 4.82
N LEU A 319 26.81 -8.72 4.03
CA LEU A 319 27.17 -8.36 2.65
C LEU A 319 28.24 -7.27 2.72
N PRO A 320 29.29 -7.31 1.89
CA PRO A 320 30.27 -6.23 1.81
C PRO A 320 29.56 -4.91 1.47
N GLY A 321 29.66 -3.91 2.35
CA GLY A 321 29.08 -2.58 2.16
C GLY A 321 27.89 -2.21 3.05
N ASP A 322 27.44 -3.06 3.97
CA ASP A 322 26.45 -2.68 4.98
C ASP A 322 27.14 -1.94 6.15
N SER A 323 27.43 -0.66 5.95
CA SER A 323 27.76 0.23 7.06
C SER A 323 26.53 0.42 7.94
N ARG A 324 26.61 -0.03 9.17
CA ARG A 324 25.58 0.18 10.21
C ARG A 324 25.45 1.66 10.46
N VAL A 325 24.36 2.27 10.01
CA VAL A 325 23.97 3.61 10.46
C VAL A 325 23.39 3.43 11.86
N THR A 326 24.21 3.71 12.86
CA THR A 326 23.76 3.92 14.23
C THR A 326 23.06 5.26 14.26
N ILE A 327 21.74 5.28 14.42
CA ILE A 327 21.00 6.52 14.70
C ILE A 327 21.36 6.91 16.13
N PRO A 328 21.98 8.09 16.37
CA PRO A 328 22.25 8.52 17.75
C PRO A 328 20.93 8.91 18.41
N PHE A 329 20.55 8.18 19.45
CA PHE A 329 19.54 8.64 20.38
C PHE A 329 20.06 9.94 21.03
N SER A 330 19.43 11.08 20.74
CA SER A 330 19.66 12.30 21.49
C SER A 330 19.19 12.06 22.94
N LYS A 331 20.15 11.98 23.85
CA LYS A 331 19.88 12.04 25.30
C LYS A 331 19.19 13.37 25.60
N GLY A 332 17.99 13.29 26.13
CA GLY A 332 17.26 14.46 26.60
C GLY A 332 18.10 15.29 27.57
N LEU A 333 18.11 16.56 27.35
CA LEU A 333 18.54 17.58 28.34
C LEU A 333 17.54 17.61 29.49
N LYS A 334 18.10 17.64 30.66
CA LYS A 334 17.42 17.82 31.96
C LYS A 334 16.64 19.14 31.99
#